data_ad5e0522be847ff3878b066193cace5f
#
_entry.id   ad5e0522be847ff3878b066193cace5f
#
_cell.length_a   1.000
_cell.length_b   1.000
_cell.length_c   1.000
_cell.angle_alpha   90.00
_cell.angle_beta   90.00
_cell.angle_gamma   90.00
#
_symmetry.space_group_name_H-M   'P 1'
#
loop_
_entity.id
_entity.type
_entity.pdbx_description
1 polymer ?
#
loop_
_entity_poly.entity_id
_entity_poly.type
_entity_poly.pdbx_seq_one_letter_code
_entity_poly.pdbx_strand_id
1 'polypeptide(L)'
;RTAYLDAEEQKKNATDNYRQNIVWKVKSDIEAQLAQKAREQAEKVRTAAAEIMQQIGTGARAKGADLTEDYQLLQNPAFELDVKDLESMIERNKSNSTMIRAIRGYLKQHRMALATPPTEKDKLDAIRRIELDVTDAMYNTMYIGQLNQMIDDFDNFFARQLAVLNGEYIGAPKQQ
;
A
#
# COMPACT_ATOMS: atom_id res chain seq x y z
N ARG A 1 22.74 -1.47 21.34
CA ARG A 1 22.94 -2.71 22.11
C ARG A 1 24.10 -2.59 23.08
N THR A 2 25.26 -2.11 22.65
CA THR A 2 26.47 -1.91 23.47
C THR A 2 26.18 -0.93 24.62
N ALA A 3 25.61 0.24 24.34
CA ALA A 3 25.30 1.26 25.36
C ALA A 3 24.30 0.77 26.43
N TYR A 4 23.39 -0.13 26.08
CA TYR A 4 22.49 -0.75 27.06
C TYR A 4 23.22 -1.75 27.96
N LEU A 5 24.13 -2.56 27.40
CA LEU A 5 24.96 -3.50 28.17
C LEU A 5 25.91 -2.78 29.10
N ASP A 6 26.51 -1.68 28.65
CA ASP A 6 27.40 -0.83 29.46
C ASP A 6 26.61 -0.21 30.64
N ALA A 7 25.37 0.23 30.41
CA ALA A 7 24.49 0.76 31.46
C ALA A 7 24.09 -0.34 32.48
N GLU A 8 23.84 -1.58 32.03
CA GLU A 8 23.56 -2.71 32.91
C GLU A 8 24.79 -3.14 33.75
N GLU A 9 26.01 -3.01 33.25
CA GLU A 9 27.23 -3.30 33.97
C GLU A 9 27.51 -2.20 35.03
N GLN A 10 27.31 -0.93 34.71
CA GLN A 10 27.37 0.16 35.69
C GLN A 10 26.30 0.05 36.78
N LYS A 11 25.12 -0.52 36.47
CA LYS A 11 24.06 -0.81 37.44
C LYS A 11 24.50 -1.73 38.57
N LYS A 12 25.42 -2.67 38.37
CA LYS A 12 25.92 -3.59 39.41
C LYS A 12 26.70 -2.87 40.51
N ASN A 13 27.25 -1.70 40.22
CA ASN A 13 28.20 -0.99 41.10
C ASN A 13 27.61 0.30 41.73
N ALA A 14 26.35 0.62 41.50
CA ALA A 14 25.71 1.87 41.95
C ALA A 14 24.56 1.62 42.92
N THR A 15 24.14 2.65 43.69
CA THR A 15 22.93 2.59 44.54
C THR A 15 21.67 2.51 43.65
N ASP A 16 20.58 1.90 44.16
CA ASP A 16 19.39 1.61 43.34
C ASP A 16 18.77 2.82 42.63
N ASN A 17 18.75 3.98 43.27
CA ASN A 17 18.24 5.21 42.64
C ASN A 17 19.16 5.71 41.51
N TYR A 18 20.47 5.58 41.65
CA TYR A 18 21.42 5.98 40.62
C TYR A 18 21.36 5.04 39.41
N ARG A 19 21.19 3.72 39.69
CA ARG A 19 21.01 2.69 38.69
C ARG A 19 19.77 2.94 37.82
N GLN A 20 18.63 3.22 38.47
CA GLN A 20 17.37 3.50 37.77
C GLN A 20 17.49 4.74 36.88
N ASN A 21 18.13 5.80 37.37
CA ASN A 21 18.31 7.03 36.60
C ASN A 21 19.20 6.86 35.36
N ILE A 22 20.31 6.07 35.46
CA ILE A 22 21.20 5.81 34.32
C ILE A 22 20.46 4.96 33.26
N VAL A 23 19.83 3.85 33.68
CA VAL A 23 19.11 2.98 32.75
C VAL A 23 17.97 3.74 32.08
N TRP A 24 17.22 4.54 32.83
CA TRP A 24 16.14 5.38 32.27
C TRP A 24 16.68 6.40 31.28
N LYS A 25 17.78 7.09 31.58
CA LYS A 25 18.39 8.07 30.68
C LYS A 25 18.87 7.43 29.38
N VAL A 26 19.63 6.33 29.48
CA VAL A 26 20.11 5.60 28.28
C VAL A 26 18.95 5.09 27.43
N LYS A 27 17.90 4.56 28.05
CA LYS A 27 16.67 4.13 27.36
C LYS A 27 16.00 5.29 26.65
N SER A 28 15.81 6.40 27.34
CA SER A 28 15.20 7.62 26.77
C SER A 28 15.98 8.20 25.61
N ASP A 29 17.32 8.23 25.71
CA ASP A 29 18.19 8.73 24.64
C ASP A 29 18.14 7.81 23.40
N ILE A 30 18.10 6.48 23.60
CA ILE A 30 17.95 5.51 22.51
C ILE A 30 16.57 5.66 21.84
N GLU A 31 15.51 5.77 22.63
CA GLU A 31 14.13 5.96 22.12
C GLU A 31 14.02 7.27 21.32
N ALA A 32 14.64 8.36 21.81
CA ALA A 32 14.66 9.63 21.09
C ALA A 32 15.40 9.55 19.75
N GLN A 33 16.57 8.88 19.72
CA GLN A 33 17.33 8.67 18.49
C GLN A 33 16.58 7.78 17.49
N LEU A 34 15.92 6.72 17.94
CA LEU A 34 15.09 5.86 17.11
C LEU A 34 13.90 6.62 16.54
N ALA A 35 13.21 7.41 17.37
CA ALA A 35 12.09 8.23 16.93
C ALA A 35 12.54 9.28 15.89
N GLN A 36 13.69 9.90 16.07
CA GLN A 36 14.24 10.83 15.09
C GLN A 36 14.53 10.13 13.76
N LYS A 37 15.23 9.00 13.78
CA LYS A 37 15.52 8.23 12.56
C LYS A 37 14.25 7.73 11.87
N ALA A 38 13.26 7.29 12.63
CA ALA A 38 11.98 6.88 12.09
C ALA A 38 11.27 8.02 11.35
N ARG A 39 11.27 9.24 11.93
CA ARG A 39 10.72 10.44 11.27
C ARG A 39 11.46 10.79 9.98
N GLU A 40 12.79 10.75 10.00
CA GLU A 40 13.61 11.03 8.81
C GLU A 40 13.31 10.02 7.67
N GLN A 41 13.14 8.74 7.99
CA GLN A 41 12.77 7.73 6.99
C GLN A 41 11.33 7.89 6.51
N ALA A 42 10.38 8.19 7.40
CA ALA A 42 8.99 8.46 7.05
C ALA A 42 8.89 9.64 6.06
N GLU A 43 9.64 10.72 6.26
CA GLU A 43 9.67 11.85 5.32
C GLU A 43 10.24 11.47 3.95
N LYS A 44 11.27 10.61 3.91
CA LYS A 44 11.78 10.08 2.62
C LYS A 44 10.73 9.26 1.88
N VAL A 45 9.98 8.41 2.59
CA VAL A 45 8.89 7.62 2.00
C VAL A 45 7.79 8.52 1.46
N ARG A 46 7.38 9.54 2.22
CA ARG A 46 6.37 10.53 1.78
C ARG A 46 6.82 11.28 0.53
N THR A 47 8.07 11.72 0.50
CA THR A 47 8.62 12.43 -0.67
C THR A 47 8.61 11.55 -1.90
N ALA A 48 9.13 10.31 -1.79
CA ALA A 48 9.14 9.35 -2.88
C ALA A 48 7.71 9.00 -3.35
N ALA A 49 6.78 8.77 -2.43
CA ALA A 49 5.39 8.50 -2.76
C ALA A 49 4.74 9.68 -3.49
N ALA A 50 4.98 10.92 -3.04
CA ALA A 50 4.46 12.12 -3.67
C ALA A 50 4.98 12.29 -5.12
N GLU A 51 6.27 12.04 -5.35
CA GLU A 51 6.89 12.09 -6.69
C GLU A 51 6.24 11.07 -7.63
N ILE A 52 6.07 9.81 -7.19
CA ILE A 52 5.44 8.76 -7.98
C ILE A 52 3.96 9.08 -8.23
N MET A 53 3.23 9.54 -7.21
CA MET A 53 1.83 9.94 -7.36
C MET A 53 1.67 11.10 -8.34
N GLN A 54 2.61 12.04 -8.38
CA GLN A 54 2.59 13.13 -9.35
C GLN A 54 2.79 12.63 -10.78
N GLN A 55 3.69 11.66 -11.00
CA GLN A 55 3.93 11.05 -12.31
C GLN A 55 2.69 10.31 -12.84
N ILE A 56 1.97 9.59 -11.96
CA ILE A 56 0.77 8.85 -12.32
C ILE A 56 -0.47 9.76 -12.43
N GLY A 57 -0.53 10.83 -11.63
CA GLY A 57 -1.74 11.59 -11.32
C GLY A 57 -2.51 12.16 -12.52
N THR A 58 -1.82 12.45 -13.63
CA THR A 58 -2.45 12.95 -14.85
C THR A 58 -3.26 11.89 -15.59
N GLY A 59 -2.87 10.61 -15.49
CA GLY A 59 -3.57 9.47 -16.09
C GLY A 59 -4.73 8.91 -15.27
N ALA A 60 -4.81 9.25 -13.96
CA ALA A 60 -5.79 8.67 -13.05
C ALA A 60 -7.23 9.22 -13.23
N ARG A 61 -7.38 10.35 -13.93
CA ARG A 61 -8.72 10.95 -14.20
C ARG A 61 -9.36 10.28 -15.40
N ALA A 62 -10.63 9.87 -15.25
CA ALA A 62 -11.41 9.40 -16.38
C ALA A 62 -11.64 10.54 -17.40
N LYS A 63 -11.45 10.25 -18.66
CA LYS A 63 -11.67 11.21 -19.75
C LYS A 63 -12.71 10.65 -20.72
N GLY A 64 -13.72 11.45 -21.07
CA GLY A 64 -14.74 11.04 -22.02
C GLY A 64 -14.17 10.65 -23.38
N ALA A 65 -13.07 11.30 -23.81
CA ALA A 65 -12.38 11.00 -25.06
C ALA A 65 -11.72 9.60 -25.10
N ASP A 66 -11.49 8.97 -23.92
CA ASP A 66 -10.93 7.65 -23.82
C ASP A 66 -11.99 6.53 -23.89
N LEU A 67 -13.29 6.89 -24.00
CA LEU A 67 -14.37 5.91 -24.17
C LEU A 67 -14.36 5.36 -25.60
N THR A 68 -14.25 4.04 -25.71
CA THR A 68 -14.28 3.33 -26.99
C THR A 68 -15.72 2.95 -27.37
N GLU A 69 -15.90 2.38 -28.58
CA GLU A 69 -17.21 1.89 -29.03
C GLU A 69 -17.77 0.80 -28.08
N ASP A 70 -16.93 0.05 -27.42
CA ASP A 70 -17.32 -0.93 -26.39
C ASP A 70 -18.16 -0.30 -25.27
N TYR A 71 -17.99 1.01 -24.99
CA TYR A 71 -18.80 1.70 -23.99
C TYR A 71 -20.27 1.76 -24.36
N GLN A 72 -20.59 1.87 -25.66
CA GLN A 72 -21.98 1.87 -26.12
C GLN A 72 -22.67 0.54 -25.87
N LEU A 73 -21.94 -0.58 -26.01
CA LEU A 73 -22.44 -1.93 -25.68
C LEU A 73 -22.73 -2.06 -24.19
N LEU A 74 -21.84 -1.53 -23.31
CA LEU A 74 -22.05 -1.53 -21.87
C LEU A 74 -23.26 -0.71 -21.41
N GLN A 75 -23.63 0.32 -22.20
CA GLN A 75 -24.76 1.20 -21.88
C GLN A 75 -26.08 0.74 -22.48
N ASN A 76 -26.06 -0.17 -23.43
CA ASN A 76 -27.28 -0.61 -24.14
C ASN A 76 -27.94 -1.79 -23.43
N PRO A 77 -29.09 -1.59 -22.77
CA PRO A 77 -29.78 -2.65 -22.04
C PRO A 77 -30.35 -3.77 -22.94
N ALA A 78 -30.36 -3.59 -24.26
CA ALA A 78 -30.78 -4.60 -25.20
C ALA A 78 -29.72 -5.67 -25.46
N PHE A 79 -28.46 -5.40 -25.06
CA PHE A 79 -27.37 -6.36 -25.17
C PHE A 79 -27.11 -7.05 -23.82
N GLU A 80 -27.33 -8.36 -23.77
CA GLU A 80 -26.86 -9.20 -22.66
C GLU A 80 -25.43 -9.64 -22.96
N LEU A 81 -24.46 -8.98 -22.34
CA LEU A 81 -23.05 -9.30 -22.48
C LEU A 81 -22.71 -10.52 -21.62
N ASP A 82 -22.16 -11.53 -22.24
CA ASP A 82 -21.69 -12.73 -21.53
C ASP A 82 -20.24 -12.53 -20.99
N VAL A 83 -19.74 -13.54 -20.27
CA VAL A 83 -18.38 -13.54 -19.70
C VAL A 83 -17.32 -13.37 -20.77
N LYS A 84 -17.48 -14.04 -21.92
CA LYS A 84 -16.50 -14.00 -23.03
C LYS A 84 -16.46 -12.65 -23.73
N ASP A 85 -17.62 -12.01 -23.86
CA ASP A 85 -17.71 -10.66 -24.39
C ASP A 85 -16.95 -9.69 -23.51
N LEU A 86 -17.15 -9.79 -22.20
CA LEU A 86 -16.49 -8.93 -21.22
C LEU A 86 -14.98 -9.20 -21.12
N GLU A 87 -14.54 -10.46 -21.17
CA GLU A 87 -13.11 -10.80 -21.25
C GLU A 87 -12.45 -10.22 -22.50
N SER A 88 -13.13 -10.31 -23.64
CA SER A 88 -12.67 -9.72 -24.89
C SER A 88 -12.57 -8.19 -24.82
N MET A 89 -13.56 -7.55 -24.18
CA MET A 89 -13.54 -6.08 -23.95
C MET A 89 -12.39 -5.69 -23.01
N ILE A 90 -12.16 -6.45 -21.93
CA ILE A 90 -11.05 -6.20 -20.99
C ILE A 90 -9.73 -6.28 -21.73
N GLU A 91 -9.51 -7.31 -22.53
CA GLU A 91 -8.24 -7.48 -23.26
C GLU A 91 -7.99 -6.37 -24.29
N ARG A 92 -9.01 -5.97 -25.05
CA ARG A 92 -8.89 -4.86 -26.02
C ARG A 92 -8.61 -3.51 -25.32
N ASN A 93 -9.11 -3.32 -24.12
CA ASN A 93 -9.03 -2.07 -23.38
C ASN A 93 -8.03 -2.08 -22.22
N LYS A 94 -7.15 -3.08 -22.11
CA LYS A 94 -6.27 -3.29 -20.96
C LYS A 94 -5.38 -2.10 -20.60
N SER A 95 -4.99 -1.28 -21.57
CA SER A 95 -4.22 -0.05 -21.36
C SER A 95 -5.08 1.20 -21.18
N ASN A 96 -6.39 1.07 -21.29
CA ASN A 96 -7.33 2.20 -21.20
C ASN A 96 -8.00 2.22 -19.82
N SER A 97 -7.44 2.97 -18.88
CA SER A 97 -7.95 3.08 -17.51
C SER A 97 -9.41 3.54 -17.44
N THR A 98 -9.85 4.38 -18.35
CA THR A 98 -11.24 4.89 -18.37
C THR A 98 -12.21 3.76 -18.74
N MET A 99 -11.89 2.99 -19.77
CA MET A 99 -12.72 1.85 -20.18
C MET A 99 -12.70 0.71 -19.14
N ILE A 100 -11.56 0.38 -18.57
CA ILE A 100 -11.49 -0.62 -17.49
C ILE A 100 -12.38 -0.23 -16.30
N ARG A 101 -12.42 1.05 -15.94
CA ARG A 101 -13.33 1.54 -14.90
C ARG A 101 -14.80 1.42 -15.29
N ALA A 102 -15.15 1.69 -16.55
CA ALA A 102 -16.50 1.50 -17.05
C ALA A 102 -16.92 0.02 -17.02
N ILE A 103 -16.07 -0.88 -17.49
CA ILE A 103 -16.28 -2.33 -17.43
C ILE A 103 -16.46 -2.81 -15.97
N ARG A 104 -15.64 -2.35 -15.04
CA ARG A 104 -15.81 -2.65 -13.60
C ARG A 104 -17.15 -2.17 -13.05
N GLY A 105 -17.61 -0.99 -13.50
CA GLY A 105 -18.92 -0.47 -13.15
C GLY A 105 -20.04 -1.43 -13.60
N TYR A 106 -19.98 -1.89 -14.84
CA TYR A 106 -20.90 -2.88 -15.40
C TYR A 106 -20.86 -4.20 -14.64
N LEU A 107 -19.66 -4.78 -14.42
CA LEU A 107 -19.48 -6.01 -13.64
C LEU A 107 -20.12 -5.91 -12.25
N LYS A 108 -19.88 -4.78 -11.55
CA LYS A 108 -20.46 -4.54 -10.23
C LYS A 108 -22.00 -4.47 -10.28
N GLN A 109 -22.54 -3.76 -11.27
CA GLN A 109 -24.00 -3.62 -11.45
C GLN A 109 -24.67 -4.96 -11.70
N HIS A 110 -24.03 -5.81 -12.51
CA HIS A 110 -24.56 -7.13 -12.88
C HIS A 110 -24.10 -8.27 -11.95
N ARG A 111 -23.41 -7.95 -10.84
CA ARG A 111 -22.89 -8.90 -9.86
C ARG A 111 -21.97 -9.97 -10.47
N MET A 112 -21.24 -9.61 -11.50
CA MET A 112 -20.28 -10.49 -12.18
C MET A 112 -18.87 -10.29 -11.57
N ALA A 113 -18.10 -11.39 -11.47
CA ALA A 113 -16.73 -11.37 -10.95
C ALA A 113 -15.75 -11.76 -12.04
N LEU A 114 -15.05 -10.77 -12.61
CA LEU A 114 -13.97 -10.96 -13.57
C LEU A 114 -12.74 -10.21 -13.11
N ALA A 115 -11.56 -10.79 -13.34
CA ALA A 115 -10.30 -10.12 -13.13
C ALA A 115 -10.12 -9.01 -14.16
N THR A 116 -9.63 -7.85 -13.72
CA THR A 116 -9.38 -6.70 -14.58
C THR A 116 -7.97 -6.14 -14.32
N PRO A 117 -7.29 -5.59 -15.33
CA PRO A 117 -6.01 -4.94 -15.12
C PRO A 117 -6.16 -3.73 -14.19
N PRO A 118 -5.12 -3.40 -13.39
CA PRO A 118 -5.14 -2.23 -12.53
C PRO A 118 -5.15 -0.95 -13.36
N THR A 119 -5.95 0.01 -12.92
CA THR A 119 -6.00 1.34 -13.50
C THR A 119 -4.99 2.26 -12.82
N GLU A 120 -4.71 3.42 -13.42
CA GLU A 120 -3.85 4.44 -12.79
C GLU A 120 -4.39 4.87 -11.43
N LYS A 121 -5.72 4.85 -11.24
CA LYS A 121 -6.31 5.11 -9.92
C LYS A 121 -5.94 4.03 -8.91
N ASP A 122 -5.98 2.75 -9.29
CA ASP A 122 -5.62 1.65 -8.41
C ASP A 122 -4.15 1.75 -7.99
N LYS A 123 -3.27 2.14 -8.91
CA LYS A 123 -1.85 2.38 -8.63
C LYS A 123 -1.64 3.52 -7.64
N LEU A 124 -2.36 4.64 -7.81
CA LEU A 124 -2.33 5.75 -6.86
C LEU A 124 -2.80 5.33 -5.47
N ASP A 125 -3.91 4.58 -5.40
CA ASP A 125 -4.45 4.09 -4.14
C ASP A 125 -3.48 3.08 -3.47
N ALA A 126 -2.78 2.26 -4.26
CA ALA A 126 -1.75 1.34 -3.77
C ALA A 126 -0.55 2.10 -3.16
N ILE A 127 -0.02 3.11 -3.86
CA ILE A 127 1.10 3.92 -3.36
C ILE A 127 0.71 4.66 -2.07
N ARG A 128 -0.50 5.24 -2.04
CA ARG A 128 -1.00 5.92 -0.84
C ARG A 128 -1.13 4.98 0.35
N ARG A 129 -1.57 3.75 0.14
CA ARG A 129 -1.63 2.73 1.20
C ARG A 129 -0.24 2.35 1.68
N ILE A 130 0.71 2.12 0.77
CA ILE A 130 2.12 1.86 1.13
C ILE A 130 2.67 3.00 1.97
N GLU A 131 2.49 4.25 1.53
CA GLU A 131 2.94 5.43 2.27
C GLU A 131 2.38 5.46 3.70
N LEU A 132 1.06 5.29 3.85
CA LEU A 132 0.39 5.33 5.15
C LEU A 132 0.90 4.21 6.06
N ASP A 133 0.92 2.97 5.59
CA ASP A 133 1.27 1.83 6.44
C ASP A 133 2.74 1.83 6.83
N VAL A 134 3.65 2.24 5.91
CA VAL A 134 5.08 2.41 6.24
C VAL A 134 5.28 3.52 7.26
N THR A 135 4.63 4.67 7.06
CA THR A 135 4.77 5.80 7.99
C THR A 135 4.18 5.46 9.36
N ASP A 136 3.02 4.81 9.42
CA ASP A 136 2.40 4.37 10.67
C ASP A 136 3.28 3.34 11.40
N ALA A 137 3.85 2.36 10.69
CA ALA A 137 4.78 1.40 11.27
C ALA A 137 6.03 2.08 11.84
N MET A 138 6.57 3.10 11.16
CA MET A 138 7.72 3.86 11.62
C MET A 138 7.42 4.71 12.87
N TYR A 139 6.22 5.25 13.00
CA TYR A 139 5.82 6.02 14.19
C TYR A 139 5.42 5.12 15.37
N ASN A 140 4.94 3.91 15.10
CA ASN A 140 4.48 2.97 16.12
C ASN A 140 5.56 1.98 16.60
N THR A 141 6.84 2.22 16.31
CA THR A 141 7.98 1.38 16.74
C THR A 141 8.13 1.19 18.26
N MET A 142 7.24 1.77 19.06
CA MET A 142 7.21 1.57 20.52
C MET A 142 6.80 0.14 20.96
N TYR A 143 6.30 -0.71 20.07
CA TYR A 143 5.82 -2.06 20.38
C TYR A 143 6.74 -3.16 19.81
N ILE A 144 7.99 -3.19 20.26
CA ILE A 144 9.00 -4.20 19.86
C ILE A 144 8.51 -5.67 20.09
N GLY A 145 7.56 -5.88 21.02
CA GLY A 145 7.03 -7.23 21.31
C GLY A 145 6.11 -7.83 20.24
N GLN A 146 5.62 -7.04 19.28
CA GLN A 146 4.72 -7.49 18.19
C GLN A 146 5.40 -7.46 16.82
N LEU A 147 6.72 -7.22 16.77
CA LEU A 147 7.43 -6.96 15.52
C LEU A 147 7.35 -8.12 14.52
N ASN A 148 7.42 -9.37 14.99
CA ASN A 148 7.41 -10.54 14.09
C ASN A 148 6.05 -10.70 13.39
N GLN A 149 4.95 -10.56 14.13
CA GLN A 149 3.61 -10.64 13.52
C GLN A 149 3.34 -9.46 12.57
N MET A 150 3.83 -8.26 12.92
CA MET A 150 3.75 -7.10 12.05
C MET A 150 4.58 -7.27 10.77
N ILE A 151 5.73 -7.95 10.81
CA ILE A 151 6.56 -8.22 9.62
C ILE A 151 5.80 -9.15 8.66
N ASP A 152 5.23 -10.26 9.14
CA ASP A 152 4.49 -11.20 8.31
C ASP A 152 3.24 -10.56 7.68
N ASP A 153 2.50 -9.76 8.44
CA ASP A 153 1.35 -9.01 7.95
C ASP A 153 1.76 -7.93 6.93
N PHE A 154 2.91 -7.32 7.14
CA PHE A 154 3.49 -6.30 6.27
C PHE A 154 3.92 -6.89 4.93
N ASP A 155 4.59 -8.05 4.93
CA ASP A 155 5.02 -8.73 3.71
C ASP A 155 3.82 -9.12 2.83
N ASN A 156 2.76 -9.66 3.42
CA ASN A 156 1.52 -9.99 2.71
C ASN A 156 0.81 -8.75 2.16
N PHE A 157 0.80 -7.66 2.93
CA PHE A 157 0.23 -6.39 2.49
C PHE A 157 1.03 -5.79 1.33
N PHE A 158 2.35 -5.73 1.44
CA PHE A 158 3.24 -5.23 0.40
C PHE A 158 3.13 -6.04 -0.89
N ALA A 159 3.11 -7.36 -0.81
CA ALA A 159 2.95 -8.23 -1.97
C ALA A 159 1.69 -7.88 -2.78
N ARG A 160 0.56 -7.62 -2.10
CA ARG A 160 -0.68 -7.20 -2.77
C ARG A 160 -0.56 -5.84 -3.45
N GLN A 161 0.07 -4.85 -2.80
CA GLN A 161 0.22 -3.53 -3.41
C GLN A 161 1.22 -3.56 -4.58
N LEU A 162 2.30 -4.32 -4.46
CA LEU A 162 3.28 -4.52 -5.54
C LEU A 162 2.65 -5.22 -6.76
N ALA A 163 1.78 -6.21 -6.56
CA ALA A 163 1.03 -6.86 -7.63
C ALA A 163 0.23 -5.84 -8.46
N VAL A 164 -0.46 -4.89 -7.79
CA VAL A 164 -1.18 -3.80 -8.45
C VAL A 164 -0.24 -2.89 -9.25
N LEU A 165 0.89 -2.51 -8.65
CA LEU A 165 1.87 -1.64 -9.31
C LEU A 165 2.54 -2.31 -10.50
N ASN A 166 2.75 -3.63 -10.44
CA ASN A 166 3.30 -4.45 -11.52
C ASN A 166 2.28 -4.77 -12.63
N GLY A 167 1.04 -4.35 -12.48
CA GLY A 167 0.01 -4.54 -13.50
C GLY A 167 -0.72 -5.89 -13.42
N GLU A 168 -0.62 -6.61 -12.31
CA GLU A 168 -1.35 -7.86 -12.13
C GLU A 168 -2.86 -7.60 -12.01
N TYR A 169 -3.66 -8.48 -12.60
CA TYR A 169 -5.12 -8.33 -12.63
C TYR A 169 -5.74 -8.39 -11.23
N ILE A 170 -6.73 -7.53 -11.01
CA ILE A 170 -7.44 -7.37 -9.74
C ILE A 170 -8.84 -7.98 -9.87
N GLY A 171 -9.30 -8.70 -8.85
CA GLY A 171 -10.73 -8.98 -8.63
C GLY A 171 -11.20 -10.42 -8.77
N ALA A 172 -10.49 -11.33 -9.42
CA ALA A 172 -10.89 -12.74 -9.38
C ALA A 172 -10.11 -13.49 -8.28
N PRO A 173 -10.75 -14.39 -7.51
CA PRO A 173 -10.01 -15.33 -6.69
C PRO A 173 -9.17 -16.21 -7.63
N LYS A 174 -7.89 -16.43 -7.29
CA LYS A 174 -7.06 -17.42 -8.01
C LYS A 174 -7.83 -18.74 -7.95
N GLN A 175 -8.26 -19.26 -9.10
CA GLN A 175 -8.73 -20.62 -9.19
C GLN A 175 -7.57 -21.51 -8.78
N GLN A 176 -7.75 -22.20 -7.65
CA GLN A 176 -6.86 -23.27 -7.20
C GLN A 176 -7.15 -24.52 -8.00
#